data_4afbb329907ff96aaa4768469778291e
#
_entry.id   4afbb329907ff96aaa4768469778291e
#
_cell.length_a   1.000
_cell.length_b   1.000
_cell.length_c   1.000
_cell.angle_alpha   90.00
_cell.angle_beta   90.00
_cell.angle_gamma   90.00
#
_symmetry.space_group_name_H-M   'P 1'
#
loop_
_entity.id
_entity.type
_entity.pdbx_description
1 polymer ?
#
loop_
_entity_poly.entity_id
_entity_poly.type
_entity_poly.pdbx_seq_one_letter_code
_entity_poly.pdbx_strand_id
1 'polypeptide(L)'
;DAIRTIQQQLNKDYYDFYQICPCNGLYDRDMNKMLIYALQKEEGIPKASATGTWGPSTISKCPTLELGKSSNVVKLVRYALVCNGISVDTSSKTYDSTLDAKAKEFAKLLKLNKKSNVIDYTIIKSLLSSNGDPNRSAKGCDTATKLTKAQIQTIKNAGYEYVGRYLSNTPGGTLDKALTKTEVKNILNAGLKLFAIFQETGSSAKNFTSSTGKTNGQKAYDAANELDIIHGST
;
A
#
# COMPACT_ATOMS: atom_id res chain seq x y z
N ASP A 1 9.73 10.25 -13.55
CA ASP A 1 9.10 9.25 -12.68
C ASP A 1 9.61 9.43 -11.25
N ALA A 2 8.74 9.96 -10.37
CA ALA A 2 9.12 10.36 -9.02
C ALA A 2 9.61 9.17 -8.17
N ILE A 3 8.97 8.00 -8.28
CA ILE A 3 9.38 6.81 -7.51
C ILE A 3 10.77 6.34 -7.96
N ARG A 4 11.05 6.32 -9.25
CA ARG A 4 12.38 5.95 -9.76
C ARG A 4 13.47 6.89 -9.25
N THR A 5 13.20 8.19 -9.20
CA THR A 5 14.15 9.18 -8.64
C THR A 5 14.40 8.90 -7.15
N ILE A 6 13.36 8.56 -6.39
CA ILE A 6 13.50 8.18 -4.98
C ILE A 6 14.32 6.89 -4.83
N GLN A 7 14.07 5.87 -5.65
CA GLN A 7 14.86 4.61 -5.66
C GLN A 7 16.34 4.88 -5.92
N GLN A 8 16.65 5.73 -6.90
CA GLN A 8 18.03 6.14 -7.19
C GLN A 8 18.67 6.88 -6.01
N GLN A 9 17.91 7.79 -5.36
CA GLN A 9 18.41 8.53 -4.21
C GLN A 9 18.62 7.63 -2.99
N LEU A 10 17.73 6.67 -2.73
CA LEU A 10 17.89 5.68 -1.68
C LEU A 10 19.12 4.79 -1.93
N ASN A 11 19.31 4.34 -3.16
CA ASN A 11 20.52 3.60 -3.54
C ASN A 11 21.79 4.42 -3.28
N LYS A 12 21.78 5.71 -3.61
CA LYS A 12 22.92 6.59 -3.35
C LYS A 12 23.21 6.77 -1.86
N ASP A 13 22.17 6.97 -1.04
CA ASP A 13 22.31 7.33 0.38
C ASP A 13 22.53 6.10 1.27
N TYR A 14 22.12 4.88 0.84
CA TYR A 14 22.06 3.68 1.68
C TYR A 14 22.69 2.41 1.06
N TYR A 15 23.40 2.49 -0.08
CA TYR A 15 23.96 1.31 -0.76
C TYR A 15 24.92 0.50 0.10
N ASP A 16 25.64 1.14 1.01
CA ASP A 16 26.59 0.51 1.91
C ASP A 16 25.93 -0.28 3.06
N PHE A 17 24.67 0.04 3.34
CA PHE A 17 23.89 -0.61 4.38
C PHE A 17 22.99 -1.73 3.85
N TYR A 18 22.55 -1.61 2.60
CA TYR A 18 21.56 -2.46 1.98
C TYR A 18 21.98 -2.82 0.54
N GLN A 19 21.36 -3.82 -0.06
CA GLN A 19 21.56 -4.14 -1.48
C GLN A 19 20.96 -3.07 -2.39
N ILE A 20 21.49 -2.93 -3.62
CA ILE A 20 20.91 -2.03 -4.61
C ILE A 20 19.48 -2.46 -4.95
N CYS A 21 18.54 -1.56 -4.77
CA CYS A 21 17.15 -1.74 -5.14
C CYS A 21 16.94 -1.48 -6.64
N PRO A 22 16.13 -2.27 -7.32
CA PRO A 22 15.73 -1.99 -8.70
C PRO A 22 15.10 -0.60 -8.82
N CYS A 23 15.60 0.22 -9.77
CA CYS A 23 15.02 1.53 -10.07
C CYS A 23 13.93 1.38 -11.15
N ASN A 24 12.89 0.62 -10.84
CA ASN A 24 11.80 0.28 -11.76
C ASN A 24 10.65 1.30 -11.78
N GLY A 25 10.63 2.27 -10.84
CA GLY A 25 9.56 3.26 -10.71
C GLY A 25 8.29 2.71 -10.06
N LEU A 26 8.34 1.54 -9.44
CA LEU A 26 7.19 0.93 -8.78
C LEU A 26 7.31 1.04 -7.26
N TYR A 27 6.15 1.23 -6.61
CA TYR A 27 6.02 1.08 -5.17
C TYR A 27 5.57 -0.34 -4.87
N ASP A 28 6.54 -1.21 -4.73
CA ASP A 28 6.38 -2.65 -4.52
C ASP A 28 7.00 -3.10 -3.20
N ARG A 29 7.02 -4.42 -2.99
CA ARG A 29 7.58 -5.02 -1.78
C ARG A 29 9.09 -4.72 -1.62
N ASP A 30 9.83 -4.61 -2.72
CA ASP A 30 11.26 -4.30 -2.67
C ASP A 30 11.48 -2.85 -2.24
N MET A 31 10.65 -1.92 -2.74
CA MET A 31 10.67 -0.51 -2.31
C MET A 31 10.30 -0.34 -0.83
N ASN A 32 9.27 -1.06 -0.34
CA ASN A 32 8.93 -1.08 1.10
C ASN A 32 10.11 -1.55 1.95
N LYS A 33 10.72 -2.66 1.54
CA LYS A 33 11.87 -3.25 2.22
C LYS A 33 13.05 -2.28 2.27
N MET A 34 13.30 -1.57 1.19
CA MET A 34 14.35 -0.56 1.08
C MET A 34 14.11 0.62 2.03
N LEU A 35 12.89 1.16 2.08
CA LEU A 35 12.53 2.23 3.00
C LEU A 35 12.71 1.81 4.48
N ILE A 36 12.37 0.56 4.80
CA ILE A 36 12.55 0.03 6.16
C ILE A 36 14.04 -0.16 6.48
N TYR A 37 14.87 -0.62 5.56
CA TYR A 37 16.32 -0.68 5.76
C TYR A 37 16.92 0.71 5.98
N ALA A 38 16.49 1.71 5.21
CA ALA A 38 16.93 3.08 5.41
C ALA A 38 16.52 3.59 6.80
N LEU A 39 15.29 3.33 7.25
CA LEU A 39 14.86 3.65 8.60
C LEU A 39 15.73 2.95 9.64
N GLN A 40 16.01 1.65 9.50
CA GLN A 40 16.85 0.87 10.42
C GLN A 40 18.27 1.44 10.53
N LYS A 41 18.85 1.93 9.42
CA LYS A 41 20.12 2.65 9.45
C LYS A 41 20.04 3.92 10.31
N GLU A 42 19.00 4.73 10.08
CA GLU A 42 18.80 5.98 10.85
C GLU A 42 18.48 5.73 12.33
N GLU A 43 17.90 4.58 12.66
CA GLU A 43 17.68 4.12 14.04
C GLU A 43 18.96 3.57 14.73
N GLY A 44 20.08 3.51 14.01
CA GLY A 44 21.33 2.94 14.51
C GLY A 44 21.28 1.42 14.73
N ILE A 45 20.43 0.71 13.99
CA ILE A 45 20.43 -0.76 13.98
C ILE A 45 21.64 -1.23 13.16
N PRO A 46 22.51 -2.11 13.71
CA PRO A 46 23.68 -2.61 12.98
C PRO A 46 23.25 -3.30 11.66
N LYS A 47 24.03 -3.12 10.60
CA LYS A 47 23.75 -3.73 9.27
C LYS A 47 23.48 -5.23 9.35
N ALA A 48 24.26 -5.96 10.16
CA ALA A 48 24.10 -7.41 10.35
C ALA A 48 22.77 -7.82 11.01
N SER A 49 22.10 -6.87 11.70
CA SER A 49 20.83 -7.09 12.40
C SER A 49 19.63 -6.47 11.66
N ALA A 50 19.90 -5.70 10.62
CA ALA A 50 18.84 -5.08 9.81
C ALA A 50 18.22 -6.14 8.88
N THR A 51 16.89 -6.15 8.81
CA THR A 51 16.13 -7.17 8.08
C THR A 51 15.25 -6.59 6.97
N GLY A 52 15.08 -5.26 6.93
CA GLY A 52 14.11 -4.60 6.06
C GLY A 52 12.66 -4.95 6.40
N THR A 53 12.40 -5.36 7.64
CA THR A 53 11.06 -5.68 8.16
C THR A 53 10.84 -5.03 9.52
N TRP A 54 9.56 -4.88 9.90
CA TRP A 54 9.19 -4.35 11.20
C TRP A 54 9.36 -5.41 12.30
N GLY A 55 10.54 -5.43 12.93
CA GLY A 55 10.84 -6.24 14.09
C GLY A 55 10.78 -5.43 15.40
N PRO A 56 10.90 -6.09 16.56
CA PRO A 56 10.85 -5.43 17.88
C PRO A 56 11.83 -4.26 18.01
N SER A 57 13.07 -4.41 17.53
CA SER A 57 14.07 -3.34 17.57
C SER A 57 13.70 -2.13 16.72
N THR A 58 13.19 -2.32 15.52
CA THR A 58 12.70 -1.25 14.65
C THR A 58 11.51 -0.53 15.29
N ILE A 59 10.58 -1.29 15.88
CA ILE A 59 9.43 -0.71 16.56
C ILE A 59 9.84 0.15 17.76
N SER A 60 10.73 -0.38 18.62
CA SER A 60 11.13 0.32 19.85
C SER A 60 12.02 1.55 19.60
N LYS A 61 12.74 1.59 18.48
CA LYS A 61 13.63 2.69 18.11
C LYS A 61 13.00 3.69 17.14
N CYS A 62 11.78 3.39 16.62
CA CYS A 62 11.12 4.27 15.68
C CYS A 62 10.89 5.66 16.28
N PRO A 63 11.44 6.74 15.68
CA PRO A 63 11.36 8.05 16.29
C PRO A 63 9.95 8.65 16.16
N THR A 64 9.62 9.51 17.10
CA THR A 64 8.52 10.46 16.95
C THR A 64 9.09 11.74 16.33
N LEU A 65 8.51 12.17 15.22
CA LEU A 65 8.92 13.40 14.52
C LEU A 65 8.05 14.56 14.99
N GLU A 66 8.67 15.69 15.28
CA GLU A 66 8.02 16.91 15.76
C GLU A 66 8.22 18.05 14.77
N LEU A 67 7.20 18.90 14.63
CA LEU A 67 7.24 20.07 13.76
C LEU A 67 8.46 20.96 14.07
N GLY A 68 9.14 21.42 13.03
CA GLY A 68 10.35 22.23 13.12
C GLY A 68 11.64 21.43 13.28
N LYS A 69 11.59 20.14 13.56
CA LYS A 69 12.77 19.28 13.65
C LYS A 69 13.23 18.77 12.29
N SER A 70 14.51 18.47 12.16
CA SER A 70 15.11 17.97 10.91
C SER A 70 15.83 16.66 11.15
N SER A 71 15.61 15.68 10.26
CA SER A 71 16.31 14.39 10.27
C SER A 71 16.22 13.68 8.93
N ASN A 72 17.03 12.67 8.71
CA ASN A 72 16.89 11.80 7.54
C ASN A 72 15.57 11.02 7.57
N VAL A 73 15.03 10.69 8.73
CA VAL A 73 13.73 10.02 8.85
C VAL A 73 12.60 10.91 8.31
N VAL A 74 12.67 12.23 8.48
CA VAL A 74 11.73 13.16 7.85
C VAL A 74 11.79 13.05 6.33
N LYS A 75 13.01 12.93 5.75
CA LYS A 75 13.19 12.72 4.31
C LYS A 75 12.58 11.39 3.84
N LEU A 76 12.75 10.30 4.63
CA LEU A 76 12.11 9.01 4.34
C LEU A 76 10.58 9.09 4.37
N VAL A 77 10.00 9.86 5.29
CA VAL A 77 8.56 10.12 5.34
C VAL A 77 8.08 10.83 4.08
N ARG A 78 8.84 11.83 3.58
CA ARG A 78 8.51 12.51 2.31
C ARG A 78 8.56 11.54 1.13
N TYR A 79 9.58 10.68 1.06
CA TYR A 79 9.67 9.63 0.05
C TYR A 79 8.47 8.69 0.09
N ALA A 80 8.11 8.23 1.29
CA ALA A 80 6.98 7.32 1.46
C ALA A 80 5.64 7.96 1.11
N LEU A 81 5.43 9.27 1.36
CA LEU A 81 4.25 10.00 0.91
C LEU A 81 4.14 10.00 -0.62
N VAL A 82 5.24 10.30 -1.33
CA VAL A 82 5.26 10.25 -2.80
C VAL A 82 4.97 8.84 -3.31
N CYS A 83 5.55 7.81 -2.69
CA CYS A 83 5.25 6.40 -3.01
C CYS A 83 3.78 6.04 -2.79
N ASN A 84 3.11 6.70 -1.85
CA ASN A 84 1.67 6.56 -1.58
C ASN A 84 0.79 7.54 -2.39
N GLY A 85 1.33 8.15 -3.44
CA GLY A 85 0.59 9.03 -4.36
C GLY A 85 0.36 10.45 -3.86
N ILE A 86 0.97 10.83 -2.74
CA ILE A 86 0.83 12.18 -2.16
C ILE A 86 2.05 13.01 -2.49
N SER A 87 1.88 14.00 -3.38
CA SER A 87 2.97 14.87 -3.81
C SER A 87 3.46 15.78 -2.68
N VAL A 88 4.78 15.77 -2.47
CA VAL A 88 5.48 16.63 -1.51
C VAL A 88 6.92 16.84 -1.98
N ASP A 89 7.55 17.95 -1.60
CA ASP A 89 8.98 18.17 -1.84
C ASP A 89 9.82 17.10 -1.12
N THR A 90 10.65 16.38 -1.87
CA THR A 90 11.51 15.30 -1.38
C THR A 90 12.94 15.72 -1.04
N SER A 91 13.31 16.98 -1.27
CA SER A 91 14.67 17.49 -1.01
C SER A 91 14.90 17.87 0.46
N SER A 92 13.86 18.33 1.15
CA SER A 92 13.93 18.81 2.52
C SER A 92 14.02 17.69 3.56
N LYS A 93 14.80 17.92 4.61
CA LYS A 93 14.87 17.09 5.82
C LYS A 93 14.09 17.68 7.00
N THR A 94 13.45 18.84 6.83
CA THR A 94 12.74 19.54 7.88
C THR A 94 11.27 19.13 7.91
N TYR A 95 10.76 18.83 9.09
CA TYR A 95 9.33 18.64 9.30
C TYR A 95 8.64 19.99 9.38
N ASP A 96 8.12 20.47 8.27
CA ASP A 96 7.40 21.72 8.12
C ASP A 96 5.87 21.54 8.12
N SER A 97 5.15 22.64 8.10
CA SER A 97 3.68 22.64 8.07
C SER A 97 3.11 21.99 6.81
N THR A 98 3.82 22.06 5.69
CA THR A 98 3.43 21.39 4.44
C THR A 98 3.49 19.87 4.60
N LEU A 99 4.57 19.35 5.20
CA LEU A 99 4.68 17.92 5.48
C LEU A 99 3.61 17.46 6.50
N ASP A 100 3.31 18.28 7.52
CA ASP A 100 2.24 17.96 8.48
C ASP A 100 0.88 17.82 7.79
N ALA A 101 0.53 18.75 6.90
CA ALA A 101 -0.69 18.69 6.12
C ALA A 101 -0.76 17.45 5.21
N LYS A 102 0.36 17.10 4.55
CA LYS A 102 0.44 15.91 3.68
C LYS A 102 0.38 14.59 4.46
N ALA A 103 1.01 14.52 5.61
CA ALA A 103 0.89 13.37 6.50
C ALA A 103 -0.54 13.22 7.06
N LYS A 104 -1.23 14.34 7.30
CA LYS A 104 -2.66 14.35 7.70
C LYS A 104 -3.57 13.88 6.57
N GLU A 105 -3.28 14.28 5.32
CA GLU A 105 -3.97 13.79 4.12
C GLU A 105 -3.86 12.26 4.02
N PHE A 106 -2.66 11.70 4.15
CA PHE A 106 -2.42 10.26 4.17
C PHE A 106 -3.19 9.57 5.31
N ALA A 107 -3.07 10.08 6.52
CA ALA A 107 -3.73 9.53 7.69
C ALA A 107 -5.26 9.48 7.51
N LYS A 108 -5.85 10.52 6.89
CA LYS A 108 -7.29 10.56 6.60
C LYS A 108 -7.71 9.45 5.63
N LEU A 109 -6.90 9.18 4.59
CA LEU A 109 -7.20 8.10 3.63
C LEU A 109 -7.28 6.74 4.30
N LEU A 110 -6.42 6.49 5.29
CA LEU A 110 -6.34 5.23 6.03
C LEU A 110 -7.12 5.25 7.34
N LYS A 111 -7.86 6.34 7.65
CA LYS A 111 -8.58 6.53 8.91
C LYS A 111 -7.68 6.41 10.15
N LEU A 112 -6.43 6.86 10.03
CA LEU A 112 -5.48 6.87 11.15
C LEU A 112 -5.68 8.12 12.02
N ASN A 113 -5.44 7.97 13.31
CA ASN A 113 -5.46 9.09 14.26
C ASN A 113 -4.07 9.77 14.26
N LYS A 114 -3.91 10.82 13.44
CA LYS A 114 -2.69 11.62 13.43
C LYS A 114 -2.82 12.83 14.35
N LYS A 115 -1.96 12.90 15.35
CA LYS A 115 -1.83 14.09 16.23
C LYS A 115 -1.29 15.29 15.44
N SER A 116 -1.75 16.49 15.76
CA SER A 116 -1.25 17.72 15.14
C SER A 116 0.24 17.90 15.45
N ASN A 117 1.02 18.33 14.45
CA ASN A 117 2.44 18.62 14.56
C ASN A 117 3.33 17.43 14.98
N VAL A 118 2.82 16.20 14.91
CA VAL A 118 3.54 14.99 15.28
C VAL A 118 3.32 13.91 14.22
N ILE A 119 4.40 13.24 13.80
CA ILE A 119 4.36 12.01 13.03
C ILE A 119 4.96 10.92 13.91
N ASP A 120 4.14 10.02 14.38
CA ASP A 120 4.50 8.93 15.28
C ASP A 120 4.75 7.61 14.53
N TYR A 121 5.09 6.57 15.29
CA TYR A 121 5.31 5.21 14.80
C TYR A 121 4.17 4.70 13.91
N THR A 122 2.92 4.94 14.29
CA THR A 122 1.76 4.44 13.52
C THR A 122 1.74 5.03 12.12
N ILE A 123 1.98 6.33 12.00
CA ILE A 123 2.04 7.01 10.69
C ILE A 123 3.26 6.56 9.89
N ILE A 124 4.46 6.50 10.52
CA ILE A 124 5.68 6.07 9.85
C ILE A 124 5.54 4.64 9.32
N LYS A 125 5.10 3.71 10.17
CA LYS A 125 4.90 2.32 9.78
C LYS A 125 3.91 2.18 8.63
N SER A 126 2.78 2.87 8.70
CA SER A 126 1.75 2.83 7.67
C SER A 126 2.27 3.36 6.34
N LEU A 127 3.03 4.47 6.36
CA LEU A 127 3.66 5.05 5.17
C LEU A 127 4.68 4.10 4.52
N LEU A 128 5.56 3.50 5.32
CA LEU A 128 6.67 2.67 4.80
C LEU A 128 6.22 1.25 4.42
N SER A 129 5.07 0.81 4.86
CA SER A 129 4.55 -0.54 4.56
C SER A 129 3.18 -0.55 3.91
N SER A 130 2.53 0.60 3.76
CA SER A 130 1.15 0.76 3.26
C SER A 130 0.10 -0.12 3.96
N ASN A 131 0.40 -0.61 5.16
CA ASN A 131 -0.47 -1.55 5.89
C ASN A 131 -1.59 -0.84 6.69
N GLY A 132 -1.59 0.48 6.76
CA GLY A 132 -2.53 1.22 7.61
C GLY A 132 -2.28 0.98 9.11
N ASP A 133 -3.23 1.38 9.94
CA ASP A 133 -3.20 1.13 11.38
C ASP A 133 -3.53 -0.34 11.66
N PRO A 134 -2.62 -1.12 12.27
CA PRO A 134 -2.89 -2.52 12.61
C PRO A 134 -4.02 -2.70 13.63
N ASN A 135 -4.36 -1.66 14.38
CA ASN A 135 -5.45 -1.68 15.36
C ASN A 135 -6.76 -1.14 14.79
N ARG A 136 -6.80 -0.78 13.51
CA ARG A 136 -8.01 -0.30 12.87
C ARG A 136 -9.05 -1.41 12.77
N SER A 137 -10.22 -1.20 13.34
CA SER A 137 -11.37 -2.11 13.27
C SER A 137 -12.16 -1.90 11.99
N ALA A 138 -11.59 -2.19 10.83
CA ALA A 138 -12.33 -2.21 9.58
C ALA A 138 -12.86 -3.62 9.30
N LYS A 139 -14.14 -3.75 8.95
CA LYS A 139 -14.73 -5.02 8.52
C LYS A 139 -14.67 -5.12 7.00
N GLY A 140 -14.12 -6.23 6.52
CA GLY A 140 -14.11 -6.59 5.11
C GLY A 140 -14.66 -7.97 4.89
N CYS A 141 -15.21 -8.22 3.72
CA CYS A 141 -15.59 -9.56 3.25
C CYS A 141 -15.25 -9.68 1.77
N ASP A 142 -15.16 -10.90 1.29
CA ASP A 142 -15.10 -11.19 -0.13
C ASP A 142 -16.14 -12.23 -0.53
N THR A 143 -16.53 -12.24 -1.78
CA THR A 143 -17.47 -13.20 -2.30
C THR A 143 -17.27 -13.46 -3.79
N ALA A 144 -17.44 -14.72 -4.18
CA ALA A 144 -17.51 -15.14 -5.57
C ALA A 144 -18.90 -14.87 -6.20
N THR A 145 -19.92 -14.63 -5.39
CA THR A 145 -21.28 -14.36 -5.88
C THR A 145 -21.40 -12.93 -6.39
N LYS A 146 -22.03 -12.74 -7.55
CA LYS A 146 -22.43 -11.40 -8.03
C LYS A 146 -23.41 -10.78 -7.06
N LEU A 147 -23.15 -9.56 -6.65
CA LEU A 147 -23.95 -8.89 -5.65
C LEU A 147 -25.05 -8.01 -6.29
N THR A 148 -26.28 -8.25 -5.85
CA THR A 148 -27.40 -7.34 -6.12
C THR A 148 -27.32 -6.09 -5.24
N LYS A 149 -28.02 -5.01 -5.61
CA LYS A 149 -28.12 -3.79 -4.79
C LYS A 149 -28.59 -4.09 -3.35
N ALA A 150 -29.57 -5.00 -3.19
CA ALA A 150 -30.08 -5.38 -1.88
C ALA A 150 -29.02 -6.06 -1.02
N GLN A 151 -28.24 -6.99 -1.59
CA GLN A 151 -27.15 -7.66 -0.90
C GLN A 151 -26.02 -6.68 -0.51
N ILE A 152 -25.67 -5.77 -1.43
CA ILE A 152 -24.68 -4.70 -1.15
C ILE A 152 -25.14 -3.84 0.04
N GLN A 153 -26.43 -3.46 0.08
CA GLN A 153 -26.98 -2.71 1.19
C GLN A 153 -26.98 -3.51 2.49
N THR A 154 -27.26 -4.81 2.43
CA THR A 154 -27.18 -5.71 3.61
C THR A 154 -25.76 -5.76 4.15
N ILE A 155 -24.74 -5.91 3.30
CA ILE A 155 -23.33 -5.87 3.69
C ILE A 155 -23.00 -4.54 4.37
N LYS A 156 -23.43 -3.41 3.78
CA LYS A 156 -23.23 -2.07 4.35
C LYS A 156 -23.87 -1.92 5.73
N ASN A 157 -25.12 -2.34 5.85
CA ASN A 157 -25.87 -2.24 7.12
C ASN A 157 -25.29 -3.13 8.23
N ALA A 158 -24.62 -4.24 7.87
CA ALA A 158 -23.89 -5.09 8.82
C ALA A 158 -22.54 -4.49 9.27
N GLY A 159 -22.24 -3.24 8.86
CA GLY A 159 -21.06 -2.50 9.28
C GLY A 159 -19.79 -2.85 8.52
N TYR A 160 -19.89 -3.53 7.37
CA TYR A 160 -18.75 -3.74 6.51
C TYR A 160 -18.36 -2.45 5.80
N GLU A 161 -17.06 -2.26 5.59
CA GLU A 161 -16.48 -1.12 4.88
C GLU A 161 -15.86 -1.53 3.55
N TYR A 162 -15.41 -2.77 3.44
CA TYR A 162 -14.72 -3.31 2.29
C TYR A 162 -15.40 -4.54 1.74
N VAL A 163 -15.47 -4.65 0.41
CA VAL A 163 -15.92 -5.86 -0.26
C VAL A 163 -14.93 -6.26 -1.35
N GLY A 164 -14.51 -7.52 -1.33
CA GLY A 164 -13.67 -8.14 -2.33
C GLY A 164 -14.50 -8.82 -3.41
N ARG A 165 -14.19 -8.56 -4.69
CA ARG A 165 -14.85 -9.19 -5.82
C ARG A 165 -13.84 -9.63 -6.87
N TYR A 166 -14.17 -10.71 -7.57
CA TYR A 166 -13.30 -11.31 -8.56
C TYR A 166 -13.37 -10.57 -9.90
N LEU A 167 -12.21 -10.23 -10.46
CA LEU A 167 -12.09 -9.54 -11.75
C LEU A 167 -12.61 -10.38 -12.93
N SER A 168 -12.42 -11.70 -12.85
CA SER A 168 -12.74 -12.62 -13.94
C SER A 168 -13.26 -13.95 -13.44
N ASN A 169 -13.87 -14.71 -14.32
CA ASN A 169 -14.19 -16.11 -14.09
C ASN A 169 -12.93 -16.98 -14.13
N THR A 170 -12.89 -18.05 -13.35
CA THR A 170 -11.80 -19.02 -13.44
C THR A 170 -11.96 -19.85 -14.72
N PRO A 171 -10.93 -19.98 -15.56
CA PRO A 171 -10.99 -20.79 -16.76
C PRO A 171 -11.41 -22.24 -16.46
N GLY A 172 -12.41 -22.74 -17.18
CA GLY A 172 -12.98 -24.07 -16.97
C GLY A 172 -13.84 -24.23 -15.71
N GLY A 173 -14.01 -23.16 -14.93
CA GLY A 173 -14.92 -23.13 -13.79
C GLY A 173 -16.37 -22.90 -14.19
N THR A 174 -17.30 -23.40 -13.37
CA THR A 174 -18.75 -23.25 -13.59
C THR A 174 -19.34 -22.00 -12.92
N LEU A 175 -18.59 -21.36 -12.04
CA LEU A 175 -19.05 -20.24 -11.23
C LEU A 175 -18.89 -18.91 -11.98
N ASP A 176 -19.99 -18.22 -12.21
CA ASP A 176 -20.00 -16.87 -12.78
C ASP A 176 -19.73 -15.83 -11.68
N LYS A 177 -18.45 -15.56 -11.44
CA LYS A 177 -17.97 -14.67 -10.38
C LYS A 177 -17.42 -13.31 -10.88
N ALA A 178 -17.35 -13.12 -12.18
CA ALA A 178 -16.77 -11.92 -12.76
C ALA A 178 -17.53 -10.66 -12.34
N LEU A 179 -16.78 -9.67 -11.85
CA LEU A 179 -17.28 -8.35 -11.49
C LEU A 179 -17.77 -7.61 -12.76
N THR A 180 -18.81 -6.81 -12.63
CA THR A 180 -19.35 -5.99 -13.74
C THR A 180 -19.26 -4.50 -13.40
N LYS A 181 -19.23 -3.64 -14.42
CA LYS A 181 -19.27 -2.16 -14.23
C LYS A 181 -20.48 -1.70 -13.42
N THR A 182 -21.63 -2.36 -13.60
CA THR A 182 -22.84 -2.05 -12.84
C THR A 182 -22.67 -2.40 -11.36
N GLU A 183 -22.07 -3.54 -11.06
CA GLU A 183 -21.81 -3.97 -9.69
C GLU A 183 -20.78 -3.04 -9.02
N VAL A 184 -19.70 -2.66 -9.71
CA VAL A 184 -18.73 -1.65 -9.23
C VAL A 184 -19.44 -0.37 -8.83
N LYS A 185 -20.27 0.21 -9.72
CA LYS A 185 -21.05 1.42 -9.42
C LYS A 185 -21.95 1.25 -8.19
N ASN A 186 -22.62 0.11 -8.07
CA ASN A 186 -23.51 -0.15 -6.94
C ASN A 186 -22.76 -0.25 -5.61
N ILE A 187 -21.60 -0.90 -5.59
CA ILE A 187 -20.74 -1.02 -4.42
C ILE A 187 -20.23 0.36 -3.96
N LEU A 188 -19.69 1.15 -4.89
CA LEU A 188 -19.16 2.47 -4.60
C LEU A 188 -20.27 3.46 -4.17
N ASN A 189 -21.43 3.42 -4.83
CA ASN A 189 -22.58 4.26 -4.47
C ASN A 189 -23.16 3.93 -3.08
N ALA A 190 -23.02 2.69 -2.62
CA ALA A 190 -23.38 2.31 -1.25
C ALA A 190 -22.35 2.79 -0.22
N GLY A 191 -21.24 3.43 -0.65
CA GLY A 191 -20.17 3.89 0.23
C GLY A 191 -19.31 2.74 0.77
N LEU A 192 -19.27 1.59 0.08
CA LEU A 192 -18.32 0.52 0.33
C LEU A 192 -17.07 0.76 -0.50
N LYS A 193 -15.94 0.27 -0.02
CA LYS A 193 -14.68 0.22 -0.76
C LYS A 193 -14.54 -1.14 -1.41
N LEU A 194 -14.08 -1.15 -2.66
CA LEU A 194 -13.90 -2.35 -3.45
C LEU A 194 -12.41 -2.71 -3.51
N PHE A 195 -12.07 -3.98 -3.27
CA PHE A 195 -10.77 -4.52 -3.64
C PHE A 195 -10.95 -5.67 -4.64
N ALA A 196 -10.05 -5.68 -5.62
CA ALA A 196 -10.10 -6.62 -6.71
C ALA A 196 -9.35 -7.91 -6.37
N ILE A 197 -9.94 -9.05 -6.73
CA ILE A 197 -9.33 -10.37 -6.59
C ILE A 197 -9.17 -10.95 -7.99
N PHE A 198 -7.95 -11.34 -8.34
CA PHE A 198 -7.68 -12.10 -9.54
C PHE A 198 -7.31 -13.53 -9.18
N GLN A 199 -8.00 -14.50 -9.75
CA GLN A 199 -7.76 -15.91 -9.50
C GLN A 199 -7.92 -16.71 -10.79
N GLU A 200 -6.82 -17.30 -11.23
CA GLU A 200 -6.77 -18.34 -12.25
C GLU A 200 -6.71 -19.74 -11.60
N THR A 201 -6.13 -20.71 -12.26
CA THR A 201 -5.96 -22.06 -11.77
C THR A 201 -4.85 -22.13 -10.71
N GLY A 202 -5.20 -22.18 -9.43
CA GLY A 202 -4.26 -22.22 -8.29
C GLY A 202 -4.05 -23.61 -7.67
N SER A 203 -4.63 -24.67 -8.25
CA SER A 203 -4.67 -26.01 -7.64
C SER A 203 -3.35 -26.81 -7.73
N SER A 204 -2.35 -26.32 -8.45
CA SER A 204 -1.07 -27.03 -8.62
C SER A 204 0.10 -26.07 -8.69
N ALA A 205 1.21 -26.40 -8.04
CA ALA A 205 2.45 -25.63 -8.08
C ALA A 205 2.98 -25.40 -9.51
N LYS A 206 2.72 -26.30 -10.44
CA LYS A 206 3.08 -26.16 -11.86
C LYS A 206 2.45 -24.94 -12.55
N ASN A 207 1.39 -24.40 -12.00
CA ASN A 207 0.72 -23.21 -12.53
C ASN A 207 1.41 -21.90 -12.11
N PHE A 208 2.38 -21.95 -11.20
CA PHE A 208 3.12 -20.81 -10.70
C PHE A 208 4.51 -20.71 -11.34
N THR A 209 4.55 -20.41 -12.63
CA THR A 209 5.80 -20.15 -13.38
C THR A 209 5.95 -18.68 -13.66
N SER A 210 7.17 -18.23 -13.98
CA SER A 210 7.44 -16.83 -14.36
C SER A 210 6.61 -16.37 -15.57
N SER A 211 6.45 -17.23 -16.57
CA SER A 211 5.64 -16.93 -17.77
C SER A 211 4.15 -16.86 -17.45
N THR A 212 3.64 -17.79 -16.65
CA THR A 212 2.24 -17.78 -16.19
C THR A 212 1.96 -16.55 -15.35
N GLY A 213 2.87 -16.18 -14.44
CA GLY A 213 2.75 -14.99 -13.63
C GLY A 213 2.65 -13.71 -14.47
N LYS A 214 3.49 -13.57 -15.48
CA LYS A 214 3.43 -12.43 -16.42
C LYS A 214 2.09 -12.37 -17.17
N THR A 215 1.66 -13.50 -17.71
CA THR A 215 0.38 -13.58 -18.43
C THR A 215 -0.82 -13.26 -17.54
N ASN A 216 -0.83 -13.81 -16.33
CA ASN A 216 -1.91 -13.60 -15.36
C ASN A 216 -1.92 -12.15 -14.84
N GLY A 217 -0.75 -11.55 -14.63
CA GLY A 217 -0.63 -10.14 -14.29
C GLY A 217 -1.21 -9.23 -15.38
N GLN A 218 -0.94 -9.51 -16.66
CA GLN A 218 -1.53 -8.75 -17.75
C GLN A 218 -3.05 -8.92 -17.82
N LYS A 219 -3.56 -10.14 -17.69
CA LYS A 219 -5.02 -10.39 -17.65
C LYS A 219 -5.71 -9.67 -16.49
N ALA A 220 -5.09 -9.67 -15.31
CA ALA A 220 -5.62 -8.97 -14.15
C ALA A 220 -5.67 -7.45 -14.39
N TYR A 221 -4.62 -6.89 -14.98
CA TYR A 221 -4.54 -5.48 -15.36
C TYR A 221 -5.62 -5.10 -16.38
N ASP A 222 -5.75 -5.88 -17.45
CA ASP A 222 -6.72 -5.62 -18.51
C ASP A 222 -8.17 -5.68 -17.97
N ALA A 223 -8.48 -6.69 -17.15
CA ALA A 223 -9.81 -6.81 -16.53
C ALA A 223 -10.11 -5.66 -15.55
N ALA A 224 -9.13 -5.20 -14.80
CA ALA A 224 -9.28 -4.05 -13.91
C ALA A 224 -9.47 -2.75 -14.72
N ASN A 225 -8.75 -2.60 -15.83
CA ASN A 225 -8.87 -1.46 -16.74
C ASN A 225 -10.25 -1.39 -17.40
N GLU A 226 -10.76 -2.52 -17.86
CA GLU A 226 -12.13 -2.60 -18.40
C GLU A 226 -13.20 -2.13 -17.39
N LEU A 227 -12.96 -2.35 -16.11
CA LEU A 227 -13.87 -1.99 -15.02
C LEU A 227 -13.67 -0.55 -14.50
N ASP A 228 -12.70 0.19 -15.03
CA ASP A 228 -12.31 1.54 -14.57
C ASP A 228 -11.89 1.60 -13.08
N ILE A 229 -11.25 0.53 -12.57
CA ILE A 229 -10.84 0.42 -11.15
C ILE A 229 -9.33 0.42 -10.92
N ILE A 230 -8.52 0.73 -11.94
CA ILE A 230 -7.04 0.73 -11.83
C ILE A 230 -6.54 1.87 -10.95
N HIS A 231 -7.22 3.02 -10.99
CA HIS A 231 -6.74 4.20 -10.29
C HIS A 231 -7.13 4.17 -8.81
N GLY A 232 -6.14 4.03 -7.94
CA GLY A 232 -6.30 4.04 -6.50
C GLY A 232 -6.56 2.68 -5.85
N SER A 233 -6.44 1.59 -6.59
CA SER A 233 -6.33 0.25 -6.01
C SER A 233 -4.89 -0.02 -5.62
N THR A 234 -4.60 -0.06 -4.35
CA THR A 234 -3.34 -0.58 -3.78
C THR A 234 -3.55 -2.00 -3.32
#